data_1a08f3b5d98fb8867caebb54bd12f023
#
_entry.id   1a08f3b5d98fb8867caebb54bd12f023
#
_cell.length_a   1.000
_cell.length_b   1.000
_cell.length_c   1.000
_cell.angle_alpha   90.00
_cell.angle_beta   90.00
_cell.angle_gamma   90.00
#
_symmetry.space_group_name_H-M   'P 1'
#
loop_
_entity.id
_entity.type
_entity.pdbx_description
1 polymer ?
#
loop_
_entity_poly.entity_id
_entity_poly.type
_entity_poly.pdbx_seq_one_letter_code
_entity_poly.pdbx_strand_id
1 'polypeptide(L)'
;PWKMHRQDLSPLLEDPKSKRIAPAMLVHTGKIYGSVTAQIPAADDPKLYHGPGVPWYVMLAEGRYKYVRNLIKDEMEELYDLDRDPEELTNLALDPLHAKRLVTFRKKAITELHRTKAPFAANMPRPSTLKE
;
A
#
# COMPACT_ATOMS: atom_id res chain seq x y z
N PRO A 1 -11.88 23.85 0.30
CA PRO A 1 -12.00 22.87 1.39
C PRO A 1 -11.46 21.54 0.92
N TRP A 2 -10.54 20.97 1.67
CA TRP A 2 -9.91 19.71 1.34
C TRP A 2 -10.92 18.57 1.56
N LYS A 3 -11.21 17.80 0.52
CA LYS A 3 -11.92 16.53 0.69
C LYS A 3 -10.94 15.52 1.30
N MET A 4 -10.99 15.38 2.62
CA MET A 4 -10.24 14.34 3.30
C MET A 4 -11.00 13.02 3.16
N HIS A 5 -10.30 11.99 2.65
CA HIS A 5 -10.85 10.63 2.52
C HIS A 5 -10.73 9.83 3.83
N ARG A 6 -10.83 10.51 4.98
CA ARG A 6 -10.72 9.89 6.31
C ARG A 6 -11.94 9.03 6.61
N GLN A 7 -11.71 8.01 7.41
CA GLN A 7 -12.78 7.27 8.07
C GLN A 7 -13.06 7.92 9.43
N ASP A 8 -14.33 7.93 9.79
CA ASP A 8 -14.73 8.18 11.17
C ASP A 8 -14.35 6.96 12.01
N LEU A 9 -13.48 7.14 12.98
CA LEU A 9 -13.03 6.10 13.91
C LEU A 9 -13.79 6.13 15.23
N SER A 10 -14.72 7.06 15.42
CA SER A 10 -15.53 7.17 16.65
C SER A 10 -16.23 5.86 17.02
N PRO A 11 -16.82 5.09 16.07
CA PRO A 11 -17.42 3.80 16.39
C PRO A 11 -16.44 2.78 16.98
N LEU A 12 -15.15 2.86 16.62
CA LEU A 12 -14.11 1.97 17.17
C LEU A 12 -13.67 2.38 18.57
N LEU A 13 -13.86 3.65 18.95
CA LEU A 13 -13.61 4.13 20.31
C LEU A 13 -14.72 3.71 21.25
N GLU A 14 -15.95 3.65 20.75
CA GLU A 14 -17.13 3.21 21.49
C GLU A 14 -17.18 1.68 21.61
N ASP A 15 -16.92 0.96 20.52
CA ASP A 15 -16.81 -0.49 20.46
C ASP A 15 -15.60 -0.91 19.60
N PRO A 16 -14.51 -1.41 20.22
CA PRO A 16 -13.34 -1.86 19.51
C PRO A 16 -13.57 -3.02 18.51
N LYS A 17 -14.73 -3.71 18.63
CA LYS A 17 -15.15 -4.77 17.71
C LYS A 17 -15.92 -4.26 16.50
N SER A 18 -16.24 -2.96 16.47
CA SER A 18 -16.92 -2.32 15.35
C SER A 18 -16.13 -2.53 14.05
N LYS A 19 -16.86 -2.79 12.97
CA LYS A 19 -16.24 -3.05 11.65
C LYS A 19 -15.73 -1.74 11.05
N ARG A 20 -14.48 -1.72 10.62
CA ARG A 20 -13.95 -0.62 9.79
C ARG A 20 -14.71 -0.58 8.47
N ILE A 21 -15.01 0.64 8.00
CA ILE A 21 -15.71 0.87 6.74
C ILE A 21 -14.81 0.58 5.54
N ALA A 22 -13.51 0.84 5.67
CA ALA A 22 -12.51 0.61 4.62
C ALA A 22 -11.16 0.21 5.26
N PRO A 23 -10.27 -0.44 4.48
CA PRO A 23 -8.95 -0.78 4.96
C PRO A 23 -8.12 0.48 5.25
N ALA A 24 -7.15 0.37 6.15
CA ALA A 24 -6.17 1.44 6.36
C ALA A 24 -5.18 1.47 5.19
N MET A 25 -5.06 2.63 4.54
CA MET A 25 -4.11 2.82 3.44
C MET A 25 -3.15 3.97 3.77
N LEU A 26 -1.89 3.74 3.49
CA LEU A 26 -0.84 4.75 3.48
C LEU A 26 -0.22 4.83 2.09
N VAL A 27 -0.08 6.05 1.59
CA VAL A 27 0.67 6.34 0.36
C VAL A 27 1.85 7.22 0.72
N HIS A 28 3.04 6.76 0.38
CA HIS A 28 4.27 7.50 0.58
C HIS A 28 4.90 7.87 -0.77
N THR A 29 4.97 9.15 -1.07
CA THR A 29 5.47 9.66 -2.36
C THR A 29 6.70 10.56 -2.21
N GLY A 30 7.31 10.62 -1.04
CA GLY A 30 8.50 11.44 -0.78
C GLY A 30 8.31 12.95 -1.00
N LYS A 31 7.09 13.41 -1.26
CA LYS A 31 6.79 14.80 -1.61
C LYS A 31 6.28 15.58 -0.40
N ILE A 32 6.45 16.89 -0.48
CA ILE A 32 5.88 17.84 0.49
C ILE A 32 4.37 17.66 0.53
N TYR A 33 3.82 17.65 1.74
CA TYR A 33 2.38 17.56 1.97
C TYR A 33 1.58 18.52 1.09
N GLY A 34 0.56 18.00 0.43
CA GLY A 34 -0.30 18.77 -0.47
C GLY A 34 0.18 18.84 -1.92
N SER A 35 1.36 18.34 -2.25
CA SER A 35 1.78 18.25 -3.65
C SER A 35 1.05 17.10 -4.35
N VAL A 36 0.52 17.41 -5.55
CA VAL A 36 -0.12 16.41 -6.42
C VAL A 36 0.93 15.85 -7.37
N THR A 37 1.10 14.54 -7.39
CA THR A 37 2.02 13.89 -8.33
C THR A 37 1.27 12.82 -9.10
N ALA A 38 1.16 13.04 -10.41
CA ALA A 38 0.56 12.08 -11.33
C ALA A 38 1.57 11.07 -11.88
N GLN A 39 2.85 11.43 -11.88
CA GLN A 39 3.92 10.59 -12.43
C GLN A 39 4.78 10.04 -11.30
N ILE A 40 5.02 8.75 -11.34
CA ILE A 40 6.00 8.08 -10.50
C ILE A 40 7.36 8.32 -11.14
N PRO A 41 8.37 8.79 -10.38
CA PRO A 41 9.72 8.98 -10.91
C PRO A 41 10.29 7.67 -11.47
N ALA A 42 11.24 7.77 -12.39
CA ALA A 42 11.97 6.61 -12.90
C ALA A 42 12.77 5.91 -11.78
N ALA A 43 13.08 4.62 -11.95
CA ALA A 43 13.74 3.82 -10.91
C ALA A 43 15.12 4.36 -10.49
N ASP A 44 15.79 5.07 -11.39
CA ASP A 44 17.09 5.73 -11.21
C ASP A 44 16.98 7.20 -10.79
N ASP A 45 15.76 7.77 -10.73
CA ASP A 45 15.55 9.16 -10.30
C ASP A 45 15.61 9.24 -8.76
N PRO A 46 16.55 10.03 -8.19
CA PRO A 46 16.62 10.23 -6.73
C PRO A 46 15.33 10.72 -6.10
N LYS A 47 14.43 11.34 -6.86
CA LYS A 47 13.12 11.80 -6.38
C LYS A 47 12.16 10.65 -6.03
N LEU A 48 12.47 9.43 -6.48
CA LEU A 48 11.71 8.23 -6.11
C LEU A 48 11.90 7.86 -4.64
N TYR A 49 13.00 8.31 -4.02
CA TYR A 49 13.36 7.98 -2.66
C TYR A 49 13.11 9.16 -1.72
N HIS A 50 12.72 8.85 -0.49
CA HIS A 50 12.67 9.80 0.61
C HIS A 50 13.76 9.45 1.62
N GLY A 51 14.69 10.39 1.83
CA GLY A 51 15.87 10.13 2.66
C GLY A 51 16.72 8.97 2.11
N PRO A 52 17.60 8.39 2.91
CA PRO A 52 18.45 7.30 2.46
C PRO A 52 17.64 5.99 2.32
N GLY A 53 17.21 5.70 1.10
CA GLY A 53 16.77 4.37 0.70
C GLY A 53 15.30 4.01 0.85
N VAL A 54 14.40 4.94 1.20
CA VAL A 54 12.95 4.63 1.25
C VAL A 54 12.29 5.01 -0.08
N PRO A 55 11.85 4.05 -0.90
CA PRO A 55 11.18 4.34 -2.16
C PRO A 55 9.74 4.83 -1.94
N TRP A 56 9.13 5.33 -2.99
CA TRP A 56 7.69 5.52 -2.99
C TRP A 56 6.98 4.18 -2.85
N TYR A 57 5.98 4.13 -2.00
CA TYR A 57 5.22 2.91 -1.77
C TYR A 57 3.75 3.17 -1.44
N VAL A 58 2.96 2.12 -1.60
CA VAL A 58 1.58 2.03 -1.13
C VAL A 58 1.50 0.89 -0.13
N MET A 59 0.94 1.16 1.04
CA MET A 59 0.67 0.15 2.05
C MET A 59 -0.82 0.07 2.31
N LEU A 60 -1.34 -1.15 2.42
CA LEU A 60 -2.72 -1.46 2.76
C LEU A 60 -2.77 -2.46 3.91
N ALA A 61 -3.43 -2.09 5.01
CA ALA A 61 -3.67 -2.98 6.13
C ALA A 61 -5.16 -3.29 6.28
N GLU A 62 -5.50 -4.58 6.31
CA GLU A 62 -6.86 -5.05 6.53
C GLU A 62 -6.86 -6.37 7.33
N GLY A 63 -7.63 -6.38 8.43
CA GLY A 63 -7.57 -7.48 9.38
C GLY A 63 -6.17 -7.63 9.93
N ARG A 64 -5.66 -8.86 9.91
CA ARG A 64 -4.30 -9.17 10.37
C ARG A 64 -3.23 -9.06 9.28
N TYR A 65 -3.59 -8.72 8.05
CA TYR A 65 -2.65 -8.69 6.94
C TYR A 65 -2.25 -7.27 6.58
N LYS A 66 -0.96 -7.11 6.31
CA LYS A 66 -0.36 -5.89 5.76
C LYS A 66 0.24 -6.21 4.38
N TYR A 67 -0.12 -5.43 3.40
CA TYR A 67 0.40 -5.49 2.04
C TYR A 67 1.18 -4.21 1.74
N VAL A 68 2.37 -4.34 1.17
CA VAL A 68 3.19 -3.22 0.72
C VAL A 68 3.54 -3.41 -0.74
N ARG A 69 3.47 -2.34 -1.49
CA ARG A 69 3.90 -2.29 -2.88
C ARG A 69 4.81 -1.10 -3.08
N ASN A 70 6.07 -1.38 -3.29
CA ASN A 70 7.04 -0.40 -3.71
C ASN A 70 6.73 0.04 -5.15
N LEU A 71 6.93 1.34 -5.46
CA LEU A 71 6.61 1.90 -6.77
C LEU A 71 7.82 1.92 -7.69
N ILE A 72 8.87 1.17 -7.35
CA ILE A 72 10.00 0.88 -8.21
C ILE A 72 9.62 -0.25 -9.17
N LYS A 73 9.98 -0.09 -10.43
CA LYS A 73 9.80 -1.15 -11.41
C LYS A 73 10.59 -2.39 -10.99
N ASP A 74 9.95 -3.55 -11.13
CA ASP A 74 10.53 -4.87 -10.83
C ASP A 74 10.88 -5.12 -9.35
N GLU A 75 10.47 -4.22 -8.43
CA GLU A 75 10.57 -4.44 -7.00
C GLU A 75 9.52 -5.44 -6.53
N MET A 76 9.90 -6.29 -5.59
CA MET A 76 8.99 -7.28 -5.03
C MET A 76 7.92 -6.64 -4.16
N GLU A 77 6.72 -7.22 -4.21
CA GLU A 77 5.66 -6.91 -3.26
C GLU A 77 5.90 -7.60 -1.93
N GLU A 78 5.27 -7.07 -0.89
CA GLU A 78 5.36 -7.63 0.44
C GLU A 78 3.96 -7.92 0.98
N LEU A 79 3.83 -9.03 1.68
CA LEU A 79 2.60 -9.42 2.38
C LEU A 79 2.99 -10.04 3.72
N TYR A 80 2.43 -9.53 4.81
CA TYR A 80 2.73 -9.97 6.16
C TYR A 80 1.46 -10.36 6.91
N ASP A 81 1.57 -11.34 7.81
CA ASP A 81 0.53 -11.76 8.74
C ASP A 81 0.89 -11.25 10.14
N LEU A 82 0.41 -10.08 10.50
CA LEU A 82 0.79 -9.37 11.73
C LEU A 82 0.42 -10.09 13.03
N ASP A 83 -0.51 -11.07 12.98
CA ASP A 83 -0.84 -11.90 14.15
C ASP A 83 0.22 -12.98 14.40
N ARG A 84 0.83 -13.51 13.33
CA ARG A 84 1.82 -14.58 13.40
C ARG A 84 3.26 -14.09 13.32
N ASP A 85 3.45 -12.97 12.67
CA ASP A 85 4.74 -12.36 12.37
C ASP A 85 4.64 -10.84 12.57
N PRO A 86 4.49 -10.36 13.83
CA PRO A 86 4.35 -8.94 14.14
C PRO A 86 5.61 -8.13 13.80
N GLU A 87 6.76 -8.78 13.68
CA GLU A 87 8.03 -8.16 13.31
C GLU A 87 8.27 -8.12 11.79
N GLU A 88 7.34 -8.68 10.99
CA GLU A 88 7.37 -8.63 9.51
C GLU A 88 8.64 -9.27 8.90
N LEU A 89 9.11 -10.37 9.48
CA LEU A 89 10.33 -11.05 9.06
C LEU A 89 10.12 -11.98 7.87
N THR A 90 8.88 -12.41 7.62
CA THR A 90 8.56 -13.40 6.59
C THR A 90 7.64 -12.80 5.54
N ASN A 91 8.18 -12.51 4.35
CA ASN A 91 7.39 -12.01 3.23
C ASN A 91 6.56 -13.14 2.58
N LEU A 92 5.27 -13.18 2.88
CA LEU A 92 4.33 -14.16 2.34
C LEU A 92 3.99 -13.94 0.85
N ALA A 93 4.38 -12.82 0.25
CA ALA A 93 4.21 -12.59 -1.18
C ALA A 93 5.05 -13.55 -2.03
N LEU A 94 6.09 -14.14 -1.44
CA LEU A 94 6.96 -15.13 -2.06
C LEU A 94 6.44 -16.58 -1.94
N ASP A 95 5.38 -16.79 -1.14
CA ASP A 95 4.82 -18.11 -0.92
C ASP A 95 3.62 -18.36 -1.85
N PRO A 96 3.67 -19.39 -2.74
CA PRO A 96 2.56 -19.75 -3.61
C PRO A 96 1.23 -20.01 -2.87
N LEU A 97 1.28 -20.49 -1.62
CA LEU A 97 0.08 -20.70 -0.80
C LEU A 97 -0.69 -19.41 -0.52
N HIS A 98 0.00 -18.28 -0.58
CA HIS A 98 -0.57 -16.95 -0.37
C HIS A 98 -0.91 -16.20 -1.67
N ALA A 99 -0.69 -16.78 -2.85
CA ALA A 99 -0.90 -16.13 -4.14
C ALA A 99 -2.31 -15.54 -4.32
N LYS A 100 -3.36 -16.29 -3.95
CA LYS A 100 -4.75 -15.79 -4.02
C LYS A 100 -4.99 -14.58 -3.12
N ARG A 101 -4.38 -14.57 -1.94
CA ARG A 101 -4.47 -13.44 -1.01
C ARG A 101 -3.74 -12.23 -1.55
N LEU A 102 -2.55 -12.42 -2.08
CA LEU A 102 -1.77 -11.35 -2.72
C LEU A 102 -2.56 -10.67 -3.84
N VAL A 103 -3.17 -11.46 -4.74
CA VAL A 103 -4.05 -10.92 -5.80
C VAL A 103 -5.22 -10.12 -5.24
N THR A 104 -5.80 -10.58 -4.13
CA THR A 104 -6.91 -9.87 -3.47
C THR A 104 -6.44 -8.51 -2.93
N PHE A 105 -5.30 -8.46 -2.26
CA PHE A 105 -4.75 -7.21 -1.71
C PHE A 105 -4.31 -6.25 -2.82
N ARG A 106 -3.74 -6.73 -3.92
CA ARG A 106 -3.46 -5.90 -5.12
C ARG A 106 -4.71 -5.19 -5.61
N LYS A 107 -5.81 -5.95 -5.80
CA LYS A 107 -7.09 -5.38 -6.27
C LYS A 107 -7.64 -4.35 -5.27
N LYS A 108 -7.60 -4.65 -3.98
CA LYS A 108 -8.06 -3.72 -2.93
C LYS A 108 -7.23 -2.43 -2.92
N ALA A 109 -5.91 -2.53 -3.00
CA ALA A 109 -5.04 -1.35 -3.04
C ALA A 109 -5.36 -0.46 -4.24
N ILE A 110 -5.52 -1.02 -5.44
CA ILE A 110 -5.92 -0.27 -6.65
C ILE A 110 -7.32 0.35 -6.47
N THR A 111 -8.28 -0.37 -5.92
CA THR A 111 -9.62 0.14 -5.66
C THR A 111 -9.59 1.36 -4.73
N GLU A 112 -8.81 1.27 -3.64
CA GLU A 112 -8.65 2.37 -2.69
C GLU A 112 -7.94 3.59 -3.31
N LEU A 113 -6.92 3.38 -4.13
CA LEU A 113 -6.25 4.45 -4.87
C LEU A 113 -7.23 5.18 -5.79
N HIS A 114 -8.06 4.45 -6.52
CA HIS A 114 -9.10 5.07 -7.36
C HIS A 114 -10.17 5.78 -6.53
N ARG A 115 -10.63 5.18 -5.44
CA ARG A 115 -11.59 5.80 -4.52
C ARG A 115 -11.08 7.12 -3.96
N THR A 116 -9.80 7.18 -3.61
CA THR A 116 -9.14 8.36 -3.07
C THR A 116 -8.62 9.31 -4.15
N LYS A 117 -8.83 8.98 -5.43
CA LYS A 117 -8.40 9.78 -6.59
C LYS A 117 -6.89 10.05 -6.60
N ALA A 118 -6.09 9.04 -6.22
CA ALA A 118 -4.64 9.13 -6.28
C ALA A 118 -4.19 9.35 -7.75
N PRO A 119 -3.52 10.47 -8.08
CA PRO A 119 -3.28 10.82 -9.49
C PRO A 119 -2.33 9.87 -10.20
N PHE A 120 -1.49 9.15 -9.47
CA PHE A 120 -0.53 8.19 -10.03
C PHE A 120 -1.09 6.77 -10.20
N ALA A 121 -2.33 6.50 -9.76
CA ALA A 121 -2.91 5.15 -9.75
C ALA A 121 -2.89 4.48 -11.13
N ALA A 122 -3.08 5.26 -12.20
CA ALA A 122 -3.04 4.77 -13.58
C ALA A 122 -1.62 4.44 -14.08
N ASN A 123 -0.59 4.99 -13.43
CA ASN A 123 0.81 4.90 -13.85
C ASN A 123 1.64 3.97 -12.96
N MET A 124 0.98 3.18 -12.11
CA MET A 124 1.70 2.27 -11.22
C MET A 124 2.44 1.20 -12.04
N PRO A 125 3.72 0.93 -11.74
CA PRO A 125 4.46 -0.14 -12.38
C PRO A 125 3.75 -1.49 -12.15
N ARG A 126 3.92 -2.44 -13.05
CA ARG A 126 3.42 -3.80 -12.81
C ARG A 126 4.13 -4.40 -11.60
N PRO A 127 3.42 -5.13 -10.73
CA PRO A 127 4.07 -5.82 -9.63
C PRO A 127 5.03 -6.86 -10.19
N SER A 128 6.21 -6.96 -9.59
CA SER A 128 7.07 -8.11 -9.82
C SER A 128 6.40 -9.34 -9.19
N THR A 129 6.06 -10.30 -10.02
CA THR A 129 5.68 -11.63 -9.57
C THR A 129 6.93 -12.49 -9.53
N LEU A 130 6.99 -13.46 -8.62
CA LEU A 130 7.90 -14.58 -8.80
C LEU A 130 7.74 -15.06 -10.25
N LYS A 131 8.82 -15.12 -11.01
CA LYS A 131 8.78 -15.75 -12.33
C LYS A 131 8.29 -17.18 -12.11
N GLU A 132 7.13 -17.47 -12.70
CA GLU A 132 6.64 -18.83 -12.85
C GLU A 132 7.67 -19.70 -13.54
#